data_2bf5d11423c1995a12ac636f96ffe92c
#
_entry.id   2bf5d11423c1995a12ac636f96ffe92c
#
_cell.length_a   1.000
_cell.length_b   1.000
_cell.length_c   1.000
_cell.angle_alpha   90.00
_cell.angle_beta   90.00
_cell.angle_gamma   90.00
#
_symmetry.space_group_name_H-M   'P 1'
#
loop_
_entity.id
_entity.type
_entity.pdbx_description
1 polymer ?
#
loop_
_entity_poly.entity_id
_entity_poly.type
_entity_poly.pdbx_seq_one_letter_code
_entity_poly.pdbx_strand_id
1 'polypeptide(L)'
;PWGYYNLLVKKNEYLIKKIVISAKQSISLQKHNHRSEHWIVLSGKAHIVIGTKKIILKESQSIFVPAKRRHKITNKSSESLIILETQLGKILSEKDIIRYDADYTR
;
A
#
# COMPACT_ATOMS: atom_id res chain seq x y z
N PRO A 1 -5.81 5.16 -12.11
CA PRO A 1 -5.88 6.56 -11.70
C PRO A 1 -4.88 6.96 -10.62
N TRP A 2 -4.66 6.09 -9.62
CA TRP A 2 -3.72 6.42 -8.55
C TRP A 2 -2.26 6.19 -8.92
N GLY A 3 -1.98 5.48 -9.97
CA GLY A 3 -0.65 5.12 -10.40
C GLY A 3 -0.61 3.70 -10.94
N TYR A 4 0.44 2.96 -10.63
CA TYR A 4 0.59 1.58 -11.09
C TYR A 4 1.48 0.78 -10.15
N TYR A 5 1.56 -0.52 -10.38
CA TYR A 5 2.51 -1.37 -9.67
C TYR A 5 3.16 -2.37 -10.63
N ASN A 6 4.35 -2.81 -10.23
CA ASN A 6 5.08 -3.89 -10.90
C ASN A 6 5.21 -5.06 -9.95
N LEU A 7 4.81 -6.24 -10.40
CA LEU A 7 5.01 -7.47 -9.63
C LEU A 7 6.47 -7.90 -9.82
N LEU A 8 7.24 -7.93 -8.73
CA LEU A 8 8.66 -8.28 -8.77
C LEU A 8 8.92 -9.74 -8.45
N VAL A 9 8.25 -10.26 -7.43
CA VAL A 9 8.39 -11.67 -6.99
C VAL A 9 7.01 -12.18 -6.61
N LYS A 10 6.71 -13.41 -7.00
CA LYS A 10 5.48 -14.08 -6.58
C LYS A 10 5.81 -15.52 -6.19
N LYS A 11 5.61 -15.83 -4.91
CA LYS A 11 5.77 -17.17 -4.34
C LYS A 11 4.49 -17.57 -3.61
N ASN A 12 4.46 -18.77 -3.05
CA ASN A 12 3.24 -19.28 -2.40
C ASN A 12 2.86 -18.50 -1.15
N GLU A 13 3.84 -18.05 -0.36
CA GLU A 13 3.59 -17.42 0.93
C GLU A 13 4.08 -15.98 1.01
N TYR A 14 4.69 -15.47 -0.06
CA TYR A 14 5.04 -14.05 -0.12
C TYR A 14 5.04 -13.53 -1.55
N LEU A 15 4.88 -12.21 -1.66
CA LEU A 15 4.83 -11.52 -2.93
C LEU A 15 5.43 -10.13 -2.73
N ILE A 16 6.19 -9.66 -3.71
CA ILE A 16 6.83 -8.34 -3.64
C ILE A 16 6.39 -7.51 -4.84
N LYS A 17 5.91 -6.30 -4.57
CA LYS A 17 5.51 -5.32 -5.58
C LYS A 17 6.27 -4.03 -5.39
N LYS A 18 6.58 -3.36 -6.49
CA LYS A 18 6.94 -1.95 -6.51
C LYS A 18 5.71 -1.16 -6.87
N ILE A 19 5.29 -0.24 -6.00
CA ILE A 19 4.09 0.57 -6.19
C ILE A 19 4.52 2.01 -6.46
N VAL A 20 3.95 2.60 -7.50
CA VAL A 20 4.18 4.01 -7.85
C VAL A 20 2.86 4.74 -7.73
N ILE A 21 2.79 5.68 -6.80
CA ILE A 21 1.61 6.51 -6.59
C ILE A 21 1.87 7.88 -7.19
N SER A 22 1.05 8.27 -8.16
CA SER A 22 1.19 9.53 -8.86
C SER A 22 0.98 10.72 -7.94
N ALA A 23 1.51 11.88 -8.37
CA ALA A 23 1.37 13.12 -7.62
C ALA A 23 -0.08 13.40 -7.23
N LYS A 24 -0.30 13.75 -5.97
CA LYS A 24 -1.61 14.11 -5.43
C LYS A 24 -2.65 13.00 -5.45
N GLN A 25 -2.23 11.74 -5.62
CA GLN A 25 -3.12 10.60 -5.63
C GLN A 25 -3.01 9.78 -4.36
N SER A 26 -4.00 8.93 -4.11
CA SER A 26 -3.98 7.97 -3.00
C SER A 26 -4.54 6.63 -3.44
N ILE A 27 -4.11 5.59 -2.74
CA ILE A 27 -4.75 4.29 -2.81
C ILE A 27 -5.89 4.30 -1.79
N SER A 28 -7.07 3.79 -2.16
CA SER A 28 -8.27 3.83 -1.34
C SER A 28 -8.09 3.19 0.04
N LEU A 29 -8.89 3.61 0.98
CA LEU A 29 -8.98 2.97 2.30
C LEU A 29 -9.49 1.55 2.11
N GLN A 30 -8.72 0.57 2.57
CA GLN A 30 -8.98 -0.84 2.32
C GLN A 30 -8.41 -1.72 3.42
N LYS A 31 -8.81 -2.98 3.43
CA LYS A 31 -8.17 -4.01 4.26
C LYS A 31 -8.08 -5.34 3.53
N HIS A 32 -7.20 -6.20 4.02
CA HIS A 32 -7.01 -7.55 3.54
C HIS A 32 -7.16 -8.53 4.70
N ASN A 33 -7.87 -9.62 4.51
CA ASN A 33 -8.18 -10.56 5.59
C ASN A 33 -7.12 -11.64 5.77
N HIS A 34 -6.37 -11.98 4.72
CA HIS A 34 -5.50 -13.16 4.70
C HIS A 34 -4.03 -12.85 4.55
N ARG A 35 -3.64 -11.58 4.55
CA ARG A 35 -2.24 -11.20 4.40
C ARG A 35 -1.88 -10.00 5.25
N SER A 36 -0.63 -9.92 5.66
CA SER A 36 -0.02 -8.73 6.19
C SER A 36 0.89 -8.12 5.12
N GLU A 37 1.32 -6.88 5.33
CA GLU A 37 2.17 -6.18 4.39
C GLU A 37 3.28 -5.43 5.12
N HIS A 38 4.44 -5.33 4.48
CA HIS A 38 5.50 -4.40 4.86
C HIS A 38 5.68 -3.41 3.74
N TRP A 39 5.75 -2.15 4.07
CA TRP A 39 5.96 -1.07 3.11
C TRP A 39 7.26 -0.34 3.43
N ILE A 40 8.10 -0.15 2.41
CA ILE A 40 9.33 0.64 2.50
C ILE A 40 9.21 1.77 1.49
N VAL A 41 9.42 3.00 1.93
CA VAL A 41 9.44 4.15 1.02
C VAL A 41 10.79 4.18 0.33
N LEU A 42 10.78 4.02 -0.99
CA LEU A 42 11.99 4.10 -1.82
C LEU A 42 12.28 5.54 -2.25
N SER A 43 11.22 6.31 -2.53
CA SER A 43 11.35 7.71 -2.96
C SER A 43 10.08 8.46 -2.62
N GLY A 44 10.21 9.65 -2.06
CA GLY A 44 9.08 10.51 -1.75
C GLY A 44 8.69 10.44 -0.27
N LYS A 45 7.47 10.86 0.01
CA LYS A 45 6.91 10.91 1.35
C LYS A 45 5.50 10.32 1.34
N ALA A 46 5.25 9.31 2.17
CA ALA A 46 3.97 8.64 2.27
C ALA A 46 3.21 9.10 3.49
N HIS A 47 1.96 9.56 3.29
CA HIS A 47 1.01 9.82 4.37
C HIS A 47 0.13 8.59 4.50
N ILE A 48 0.23 7.90 5.63
CA ILE A 48 -0.37 6.59 5.83
C ILE A 48 -1.37 6.65 6.99
N VAL A 49 -2.51 6.01 6.79
CA VAL A 49 -3.48 5.75 7.86
C VAL A 49 -3.52 4.24 8.07
N ILE A 50 -3.34 3.79 9.30
CA ILE A 50 -3.52 2.39 9.70
C ILE A 50 -4.44 2.38 10.90
N GLY A 51 -5.64 1.83 10.74
CA GLY A 51 -6.68 1.94 11.75
C GLY A 51 -6.99 3.41 12.01
N THR A 52 -6.71 3.89 13.21
CA THR A 52 -6.88 5.29 13.58
C THR A 52 -5.57 6.08 13.61
N LYS A 53 -4.43 5.42 13.36
CA LYS A 53 -3.12 6.06 13.41
C LYS A 53 -2.79 6.72 12.09
N LYS A 54 -2.25 7.93 12.18
CA LYS A 54 -1.72 8.68 11.03
C LYS A 54 -0.20 8.71 11.13
N ILE A 55 0.49 8.27 10.08
CA ILE A 55 1.93 8.10 10.07
C ILE A 55 2.47 8.72 8.79
N ILE A 56 3.63 9.38 8.89
CA ILE A 56 4.35 9.89 7.73
C ILE A 56 5.65 9.13 7.63
N LEU A 57 5.88 8.49 6.48
CA LEU A 57 7.14 7.80 6.18
C LEU A 57 7.90 8.57 5.11
N LYS A 58 9.20 8.72 5.34
CA LYS A 58 10.17 9.29 4.39
C LYS A 58 10.99 8.16 3.79
N GLU A 59 11.87 8.52 2.86
CA GLU A 59 12.77 7.55 2.23
C GLU A 59 13.47 6.66 3.25
N SER A 60 13.56 5.38 2.94
CA SER A 60 14.18 4.32 3.75
C SER A 60 13.41 3.92 5.00
N GLN A 61 12.34 4.62 5.33
CA GLN A 61 11.49 4.25 6.45
C GLN A 61 10.48 3.19 6.03
N SER A 62 10.08 2.35 6.98
CA SER A 62 9.18 1.24 6.71
C SER A 62 8.16 1.07 7.81
N ILE A 63 7.09 0.33 7.49
CA ILE A 63 6.03 0.05 8.43
C ILE A 63 5.43 -1.33 8.15
N PHE A 64 4.99 -2.00 9.22
CA PHE A 64 4.24 -3.24 9.14
C PHE A 64 2.74 -2.96 9.20
N VAL A 65 1.99 -3.54 8.28
CA VAL A 65 0.53 -3.42 8.22
C VAL A 65 -0.07 -4.80 8.50
N PRO A 66 -0.64 -5.01 9.70
CA PRO A 66 -1.24 -6.30 10.04
C PRO A 66 -2.43 -6.64 9.14
N ALA A 67 -2.68 -7.93 8.96
CA ALA A 67 -3.91 -8.38 8.32
C ALA A 67 -5.13 -7.82 9.07
N LYS A 68 -6.23 -7.64 8.35
CA LYS A 68 -7.52 -7.17 8.88
C LYS A 68 -7.52 -5.72 9.36
N ARG A 69 -6.43 -4.99 9.19
CA ARG A 69 -6.33 -3.57 9.56
C ARG A 69 -6.65 -2.69 8.35
N ARG A 70 -7.52 -1.71 8.54
CA ARG A 70 -7.79 -0.70 7.49
C ARG A 70 -6.55 0.14 7.27
N HIS A 71 -6.24 0.42 6.03
CA HIS A 71 -5.09 1.24 5.70
C HIS A 71 -5.31 2.04 4.42
N LYS A 72 -4.62 3.17 4.32
CA LYS A 72 -4.66 4.06 3.18
C LYS A 72 -3.30 4.73 3.03
N ILE A 73 -2.86 4.93 1.78
CA ILE A 73 -1.63 5.65 1.47
C ILE A 73 -1.99 6.84 0.59
N THR A 74 -1.47 8.02 0.93
CA THR A 74 -1.66 9.24 0.15
C THR A 74 -0.31 9.85 -0.21
N ASN A 75 -0.16 10.22 -1.47
CA ASN A 75 0.95 11.02 -1.95
C ASN A 75 0.48 12.47 -2.09
N LYS A 76 0.90 13.33 -1.18
CA LYS A 76 0.51 14.75 -1.18
C LYS A 76 1.46 15.64 -1.98
N SER A 77 2.54 15.07 -2.53
CA SER A 77 3.54 15.86 -3.23
C SER A 77 3.24 16.00 -4.72
N SER A 78 4.05 16.82 -5.39
CA SER A 78 3.98 17.01 -6.84
C SER A 78 4.81 15.99 -7.63
N GLU A 79 5.49 15.08 -6.94
CA GLU A 79 6.30 14.03 -7.55
C GLU A 79 5.75 12.66 -7.19
N SER A 80 6.13 11.63 -7.93
CA SER A 80 5.70 10.26 -7.65
C SER A 80 6.24 9.76 -6.33
N LEU A 81 5.43 8.97 -5.63
CA LEU A 81 5.82 8.23 -4.43
C LEU A 81 6.08 6.78 -4.83
N ILE A 82 7.24 6.25 -4.47
CA ILE A 82 7.62 4.88 -4.81
C ILE A 82 7.77 4.07 -3.54
N ILE A 83 7.05 2.96 -3.47
CA ILE A 83 7.00 2.07 -2.30
C ILE A 83 7.30 0.66 -2.74
N LEU A 84 8.11 -0.04 -1.94
CA LEU A 84 8.27 -1.48 -2.05
C LEU A 84 7.31 -2.12 -1.04
N GLU A 85 6.42 -2.97 -1.54
CA GLU A 85 5.43 -3.67 -0.72
C GLU A 85 5.73 -5.16 -0.71
N THR A 86 5.88 -5.74 0.48
CA THR A 86 5.98 -7.18 0.66
C THR A 86 4.69 -7.68 1.28
N GLN A 87 4.01 -8.59 0.61
CA GLN A 87 2.81 -9.26 1.12
C GLN A 87 3.21 -10.61 1.70
N LEU A 88 2.74 -10.91 2.89
CA LEU A 88 3.03 -12.14 3.60
C LEU A 88 1.73 -12.83 4.01
N GLY A 89 1.59 -14.09 3.65
CA GLY A 89 0.41 -14.87 3.99
C GLY A 89 0.30 -16.13 3.17
N LYS A 90 -0.64 -16.98 3.56
CA LYS A 90 -0.88 -18.25 2.85
C LYS A 90 -1.86 -18.09 1.68
N ILE A 91 -2.60 -16.99 1.67
CA ILE A 91 -3.55 -16.66 0.60
C ILE A 91 -3.21 -15.26 0.10
N LEU A 92 -2.61 -15.19 -1.08
CA LEU A 92 -2.19 -13.94 -1.71
C LEU A 92 -3.01 -13.72 -2.98
N SER A 93 -4.25 -13.31 -2.82
CA SER A 93 -5.19 -13.09 -3.91
C SER A 93 -5.55 -11.63 -4.06
N GLU A 94 -5.62 -11.13 -5.30
CA GLU A 94 -6.12 -9.79 -5.59
C GLU A 94 -7.57 -9.61 -5.17
N LYS A 95 -8.29 -10.70 -4.97
CA LYS A 95 -9.68 -10.68 -4.50
C LYS A 95 -9.81 -10.52 -2.99
N ASP A 96 -8.71 -10.68 -2.24
CA ASP A 96 -8.68 -10.47 -0.79
C ASP A 96 -8.56 -8.98 -0.48
N ILE A 97 -9.61 -8.25 -0.74
CA ILE A 97 -9.65 -6.81 -0.54
C ILE A 97 -11.07 -6.35 -0.23
N ILE A 98 -11.19 -5.49 0.78
CA ILE A 98 -12.42 -4.77 1.10
C ILE A 98 -12.10 -3.29 1.04
N ARG A 99 -12.77 -2.56 0.16
CA ARG A 99 -12.60 -1.12 -0.01
C ARG A 99 -13.69 -0.37 0.73
N TYR A 100 -13.29 0.70 1.42
CA TYR A 100 -14.18 1.55 2.21
C TYR A 100 -14.36 2.94 1.61
N ASP A 101 -13.52 3.26 0.64
CA ASP A 101 -13.44 4.57 0.02
C ASP A 101 -13.81 4.40 -1.44
N ALA A 102 -14.90 5.02 -1.87
CA ALA A 102 -15.42 4.84 -3.22
C ALA A 102 -14.84 5.82 -4.25
N ASP A 103 -13.90 6.66 -3.86
CA ASP A 103 -13.41 7.72 -4.74
C ASP A 103 -12.78 7.21 -6.03
N TYR A 104 -12.21 6.03 -5.99
CA TYR A 104 -11.55 5.44 -7.14
C TYR A 104 -12.47 4.73 -8.11
N THR A 105 -13.72 4.61 -7.79
CA THR A 105 -14.69 3.95 -8.65
C THR A 105 -15.40 4.92 -9.59
N ARG A 106 -15.03 6.16 -9.53
CA ARG A 106 -15.70 7.23 -10.28
C ARG A 106 -14.98 7.65 -11.53
#